data_ef86f169aed8f31a494f4bd1cc8273cc
#
_entry.id   ef86f169aed8f31a494f4bd1cc8273cc
#
_cell.length_a   1.000
_cell.length_b   1.000
_cell.length_c   1.000
_cell.angle_alpha   90.00
_cell.angle_beta   90.00
_cell.angle_gamma   90.00
#
_symmetry.space_group_name_H-M   'P 1'
#
loop_
_entity.id
_entity.type
_entity.pdbx_description
1 polymer ?
#
loop_
_entity_poly.entity_id
_entity_poly.type
_entity_poly.pdbx_seq_one_letter_code
_entity_poly.pdbx_strand_id
1 'polypeptide(L)'
;MRMARVVKAVALAAALLILAAPLARAYEPPAEGEVFLKDFRFASGEMLPQLRLHYRTFGRPNRDENGKVSNAVLVLHGTTGSGAQFVRKEFAGELFEPGQPLDATHFFIILPDGIGHGKSSKPSDGLHARFPRYGYVDMVTAQHDMLVQGLGVKHLRLVMGTSMGGMHTWLWGELYPGFMDALMPLACVPTQISGRNRVWRRIIIDAIRNDPAWKRGEYKLEPPSLRTAAEMLFFMSSNPVLRAQDMPTLERSDAILDDFVARELKSADANDVLYALEASGDYDPGPGLEKIKAPLVAINSADDLINPPEIGILEREIKRVPTGRAVLLPFSDKTRGHGTHTLAAVWKQYLVELLSESAR
;
A
#
# COMPACT_ATOMS: atom_id res chain seq x y z
N MET A 1 48.13 -71.43 36.60
CA MET A 1 47.29 -71.79 35.42
C MET A 1 46.13 -70.71 35.34
N ARG A 2 45.92 -70.24 34.11
CA ARG A 2 44.87 -69.28 33.60
C ARG A 2 45.21 -67.81 33.68
N MET A 3 45.75 -67.38 32.53
CA MET A 3 45.86 -65.96 32.13
C MET A 3 44.53 -65.36 31.88
N ALA A 4 44.23 -64.18 32.46
CA ALA A 4 43.12 -63.34 32.09
C ALA A 4 43.64 -62.18 31.25
N ARG A 5 43.24 -62.12 30.00
CA ARG A 5 43.53 -61.05 29.05
C ARG A 5 42.75 -59.80 29.42
N VAL A 6 43.45 -58.68 29.60
CA VAL A 6 42.88 -57.33 29.72
C VAL A 6 42.64 -56.79 28.31
N VAL A 7 41.38 -56.59 27.93
CA VAL A 7 41.03 -55.91 26.71
C VAL A 7 40.87 -54.41 27.04
N LYS A 8 41.77 -53.60 26.50
CA LYS A 8 41.64 -52.13 26.54
C LYS A 8 40.58 -51.66 25.51
N ALA A 9 39.47 -51.15 25.97
CA ALA A 9 38.50 -50.45 25.10
C ALA A 9 39.00 -49.00 24.92
N VAL A 10 39.32 -48.65 23.66
CA VAL A 10 39.59 -47.29 23.26
C VAL A 10 38.22 -46.66 22.91
N ALA A 11 37.75 -45.76 23.73
CA ALA A 11 36.55 -44.94 23.43
C ALA A 11 36.97 -43.82 22.48
N LEU A 12 36.51 -43.89 21.23
CA LEU A 12 36.63 -42.85 20.23
C LEU A 12 35.50 -41.81 20.49
N ALA A 13 35.86 -40.68 21.11
CA ALA A 13 34.95 -39.54 21.25
C ALA A 13 34.87 -38.78 19.93
N ALA A 14 33.84 -39.03 19.12
CA ALA A 14 33.54 -38.22 17.96
C ALA A 14 32.85 -36.93 18.43
N ALA A 15 33.59 -35.81 18.45
CA ALA A 15 33.04 -34.48 18.66
C ALA A 15 32.26 -34.09 17.41
N LEU A 16 30.93 -34.19 17.45
CA LEU A 16 30.04 -33.54 16.48
C LEU A 16 30.15 -32.03 16.69
N LEU A 17 30.91 -31.34 15.86
CA LEU A 17 30.78 -29.91 15.64
C LEU A 17 29.45 -29.67 14.89
N ILE A 18 28.40 -29.40 15.62
CA ILE A 18 27.17 -28.81 15.05
C ILE A 18 27.57 -27.38 14.67
N LEU A 19 27.88 -27.16 13.40
CA LEU A 19 27.88 -25.84 12.79
C LEU A 19 26.44 -25.34 12.88
N ALA A 20 26.15 -24.58 13.92
CA ALA A 20 24.92 -23.78 13.96
C ALA A 20 25.02 -22.78 12.81
N ALA A 21 24.34 -23.10 11.68
CA ALA A 21 24.09 -22.12 10.65
C ALA A 21 23.44 -20.92 11.37
N PRO A 22 23.89 -19.68 11.11
CA PRO A 22 23.21 -18.52 11.69
C PRO A 22 21.76 -18.62 11.23
N LEU A 23 20.84 -18.75 12.19
CA LEU A 23 19.42 -18.54 11.96
C LEU A 23 19.33 -17.21 11.21
N ALA A 24 18.86 -17.25 9.98
CA ALA A 24 18.59 -16.04 9.21
C ALA A 24 17.78 -15.14 10.14
N ARG A 25 18.35 -14.01 10.52
CA ARG A 25 17.76 -13.08 11.45
C ARG A 25 16.51 -12.57 10.72
N ALA A 26 15.32 -13.02 11.11
CA ALA A 26 14.09 -12.42 10.67
C ALA A 26 14.25 -10.91 10.91
N TYR A 27 13.94 -10.08 9.91
CA TYR A 27 14.03 -8.64 10.08
C TYR A 27 13.21 -8.22 11.30
N GLU A 28 13.68 -7.19 12.02
CA GLU A 28 13.00 -6.69 13.20
C GLU A 28 11.57 -6.26 12.82
N PRO A 29 10.57 -6.48 13.68
CA PRO A 29 9.22 -5.96 13.43
C PRO A 29 9.29 -4.45 13.20
N PRO A 30 8.37 -3.87 12.40
CA PRO A 30 8.40 -2.44 12.13
C PRO A 30 8.29 -1.62 13.40
N ALA A 31 9.09 -0.57 13.51
CA ALA A 31 8.85 0.47 14.51
C ALA A 31 7.62 1.29 14.11
N GLU A 32 6.82 1.70 15.08
CA GLU A 32 5.67 2.59 14.87
C GLU A 32 5.97 3.98 15.44
N GLY A 33 5.39 5.01 14.82
CA GLY A 33 5.50 6.39 15.27
C GLY A 33 4.35 7.25 14.77
N GLU A 34 4.28 8.47 15.32
CA GLU A 34 3.27 9.45 14.95
C GLU A 34 3.93 10.82 14.69
N VAL A 35 3.41 11.54 13.72
CA VAL A 35 3.72 12.96 13.49
C VAL A 35 2.42 13.75 13.61
N PHE A 36 2.50 14.89 14.28
CA PHE A 36 1.38 15.80 14.45
C PHE A 36 1.66 17.09 13.68
N LEU A 37 0.91 17.28 12.59
CA LEU A 37 0.95 18.53 11.81
C LEU A 37 -0.01 19.54 12.44
N LYS A 38 0.50 20.70 12.83
CA LYS A 38 -0.31 21.77 13.44
C LYS A 38 -0.99 22.60 12.34
N ASP A 39 -2.21 23.03 12.62
CA ASP A 39 -3.01 23.94 11.78
C ASP A 39 -3.05 23.49 10.30
N PHE A 40 -3.24 22.17 10.08
CA PHE A 40 -3.25 21.61 8.74
C PHE A 40 -4.48 22.11 7.96
N ARG A 41 -4.24 22.77 6.84
CA ARG A 41 -5.27 23.32 5.96
C ARG A 41 -5.52 22.39 4.78
N PHE A 42 -6.77 22.00 4.61
CA PHE A 42 -7.22 21.19 3.50
C PHE A 42 -7.53 22.06 2.27
N ALA A 43 -7.48 21.46 1.09
CA ALA A 43 -7.86 22.13 -0.17
C ALA A 43 -9.32 22.64 -0.14
N SER A 44 -10.18 22.03 0.67
CA SER A 44 -11.55 22.51 0.94
C SER A 44 -11.61 23.88 1.64
N GLY A 45 -10.50 24.37 2.19
CA GLY A 45 -10.41 25.56 3.04
C GLY A 45 -10.64 25.29 4.52
N GLU A 46 -11.08 24.09 4.88
CA GLU A 46 -11.22 23.64 6.26
C GLU A 46 -9.84 23.44 6.93
N MET A 47 -9.81 23.38 8.25
CA MET A 47 -8.57 23.24 9.02
C MET A 47 -8.77 22.28 10.19
N LEU A 48 -7.77 21.44 10.43
CA LEU A 48 -7.60 20.74 11.71
C LEU A 48 -6.47 21.40 12.51
N PRO A 49 -6.73 21.78 13.80
CA PRO A 49 -5.67 22.33 14.66
C PRO A 49 -4.50 21.34 14.83
N GLN A 50 -4.79 20.05 14.77
CA GLN A 50 -3.79 18.99 14.85
C GLN A 50 -4.22 17.80 13.98
N LEU A 51 -3.42 17.49 12.95
CA LEU A 51 -3.57 16.31 12.13
C LEU A 51 -2.53 15.28 12.55
N ARG A 52 -2.98 14.15 13.13
CA ARG A 52 -2.13 13.00 13.46
C ARG A 52 -1.92 12.14 12.21
N LEU A 53 -0.66 11.85 11.91
CA LEU A 53 -0.25 10.88 10.89
C LEU A 53 0.57 9.78 11.56
N HIS A 54 0.03 8.58 11.55
CA HIS A 54 0.71 7.39 12.04
C HIS A 54 1.52 6.75 10.91
N TYR A 55 2.65 6.15 11.24
CA TYR A 55 3.49 5.44 10.28
C TYR A 55 4.19 4.24 10.92
N ARG A 56 4.64 3.33 10.06
CA ARG A 56 5.56 2.23 10.41
C ARG A 56 6.86 2.41 9.65
N THR A 57 7.96 1.95 10.23
CA THR A 57 9.26 1.97 9.55
C THR A 57 10.01 0.67 9.70
N PHE A 58 10.73 0.30 8.64
CA PHE A 58 11.77 -0.71 8.71
C PHE A 58 13.12 -0.05 8.42
N GLY A 59 14.20 -0.61 8.98
CA GLY A 59 15.54 -0.08 8.83
C GLY A 59 15.76 1.26 9.54
N ARG A 60 16.83 1.95 9.17
CA ARG A 60 17.25 3.22 9.80
C ARG A 60 17.63 4.25 8.75
N PRO A 61 17.38 5.56 9.03
CA PRO A 61 17.82 6.62 8.13
C PRO A 61 19.35 6.70 8.11
N ASN A 62 19.92 6.64 6.90
CA ASN A 62 21.33 6.96 6.67
C ASN A 62 21.45 8.45 6.41
N ARG A 63 22.14 9.17 7.32
CA ARG A 63 22.30 10.62 7.25
C ARG A 63 23.72 10.97 6.84
N ASP A 64 23.84 11.88 5.87
CA ASP A 64 25.12 12.48 5.51
C ASP A 64 25.60 13.50 6.56
N GLU A 65 26.77 14.11 6.32
CA GLU A 65 27.38 15.12 7.20
C GLU A 65 26.47 16.36 7.45
N ASN A 66 25.54 16.63 6.53
CA ASN A 66 24.55 17.70 6.62
C ASN A 66 23.22 17.25 7.23
N GLY A 67 23.15 16.00 7.69
CA GLY A 67 21.94 15.39 8.26
C GLY A 67 20.88 15.01 7.21
N LYS A 68 21.18 15.06 5.91
CA LYS A 68 20.28 14.66 4.83
C LYS A 68 20.16 13.14 4.80
N VAL A 69 18.94 12.64 4.79
CA VAL A 69 18.65 11.21 4.62
C VAL A 69 18.77 10.83 3.15
N SER A 70 19.56 9.80 2.84
CA SER A 70 19.86 9.38 1.47
C SER A 70 19.16 8.08 1.04
N ASN A 71 18.64 7.29 2.00
CA ASN A 71 18.14 5.93 1.78
C ASN A 71 16.64 5.74 2.07
N ALA A 72 15.88 6.83 2.15
CA ALA A 72 14.46 6.74 2.48
C ALA A 72 13.61 6.25 1.30
N VAL A 73 12.69 5.33 1.59
CA VAL A 73 11.72 4.77 0.65
C VAL A 73 10.32 4.98 1.23
N LEU A 74 9.40 5.50 0.43
CA LEU A 74 8.01 5.71 0.81
C LEU A 74 7.12 4.67 0.11
N VAL A 75 6.33 3.91 0.87
CA VAL A 75 5.41 2.89 0.33
C VAL A 75 3.98 3.18 0.78
N LEU A 76 3.07 3.39 -0.18
CA LEU A 76 1.73 3.94 0.02
C LEU A 76 0.64 2.89 -0.19
N HIS A 77 -0.28 2.77 0.78
CA HIS A 77 -1.33 1.75 0.82
C HIS A 77 -2.54 2.05 -0.07
N GLY A 78 -3.36 1.02 -0.33
CA GLY A 78 -4.61 1.12 -1.08
C GLY A 78 -5.79 1.65 -0.25
N THR A 79 -6.92 1.91 -0.94
CA THR A 79 -8.19 2.35 -0.33
C THR A 79 -8.61 1.41 0.80
N THR A 80 -9.08 1.95 1.91
CA THR A 80 -9.46 1.24 3.16
C THR A 80 -8.33 0.48 3.85
N GLY A 81 -7.11 0.53 3.33
CA GLY A 81 -5.94 -0.12 3.93
C GLY A 81 -5.22 0.76 4.95
N SER A 82 -4.01 0.36 5.28
CA SER A 82 -3.04 1.10 6.10
C SER A 82 -1.62 0.63 5.78
N GLY A 83 -0.60 1.27 6.34
CA GLY A 83 0.78 0.81 6.21
C GLY A 83 1.00 -0.65 6.68
N ALA A 84 0.10 -1.17 7.54
CA ALA A 84 0.14 -2.56 7.99
C ALA A 84 -0.05 -3.59 6.85
N GLN A 85 -0.68 -3.22 5.74
CA GLN A 85 -0.87 -4.15 4.60
C GLN A 85 0.45 -4.65 4.01
N PHE A 86 1.54 -3.88 4.19
CA PHE A 86 2.86 -4.20 3.65
C PHE A 86 3.74 -5.04 4.57
N VAL A 87 3.32 -5.31 5.80
CA VAL A 87 4.07 -6.10 6.78
C VAL A 87 3.97 -7.61 6.51
N ARG A 88 3.08 -8.03 5.60
CA ARG A 88 2.85 -9.43 5.25
C ARG A 88 4.03 -10.05 4.51
N LYS A 89 4.19 -11.38 4.65
CA LYS A 89 5.28 -12.14 4.04
C LYS A 89 5.32 -11.99 2.51
N GLU A 90 4.16 -11.93 1.85
CA GLU A 90 4.04 -11.80 0.39
C GLU A 90 4.53 -10.45 -0.14
N PHE A 91 4.71 -9.47 0.75
CA PHE A 91 5.23 -8.15 0.41
C PHE A 91 6.55 -7.88 1.13
N ALA A 92 6.57 -7.80 2.45
CA ALA A 92 7.77 -7.49 3.23
C ALA A 92 8.84 -8.59 3.10
N GLY A 93 8.45 -9.86 3.11
CA GLY A 93 9.37 -10.98 2.94
C GLY A 93 10.04 -11.01 1.56
N GLU A 94 9.35 -10.48 0.54
CA GLU A 94 9.86 -10.42 -0.83
C GLU A 94 10.65 -9.14 -1.13
N LEU A 95 10.52 -8.09 -0.31
CA LEU A 95 11.12 -6.78 -0.60
C LEU A 95 12.06 -6.28 0.50
N PHE A 96 11.78 -6.53 1.78
CA PHE A 96 12.43 -5.86 2.91
C PHE A 96 13.42 -6.74 3.67
N GLU A 97 13.39 -8.07 3.49
CA GLU A 97 14.34 -8.97 4.11
C GLU A 97 15.78 -8.78 3.57
N PRO A 98 16.81 -9.21 4.31
CA PRO A 98 18.19 -9.14 3.85
C PRO A 98 18.39 -9.76 2.46
N GLY A 99 19.03 -9.01 1.56
CA GLY A 99 19.27 -9.43 0.17
C GLY A 99 18.09 -9.22 -0.79
N GLN A 100 16.96 -8.71 -0.32
CA GLN A 100 15.82 -8.33 -1.16
C GLN A 100 15.99 -6.90 -1.72
N PRO A 101 15.21 -6.49 -2.73
CA PRO A 101 15.43 -5.21 -3.44
C PRO A 101 15.39 -3.96 -2.57
N LEU A 102 14.61 -3.96 -1.49
CA LEU A 102 14.50 -2.88 -0.51
C LEU A 102 14.97 -3.37 0.87
N ASP A 103 16.07 -4.11 0.91
CA ASP A 103 16.67 -4.64 2.14
C ASP A 103 16.70 -3.58 3.26
N ALA A 104 16.00 -3.85 4.35
CA ALA A 104 15.87 -2.95 5.49
C ALA A 104 17.20 -2.72 6.26
N THR A 105 18.25 -3.48 5.96
CA THR A 105 19.60 -3.19 6.48
C THR A 105 20.26 -2.02 5.74
N HIS A 106 19.76 -1.68 4.55
CA HIS A 106 20.27 -0.60 3.70
C HIS A 106 19.28 0.55 3.51
N PHE A 107 17.97 0.26 3.48
CA PHE A 107 16.93 1.24 3.25
C PHE A 107 16.18 1.61 4.52
N PHE A 108 15.75 2.86 4.61
CA PHE A 108 14.79 3.36 5.58
C PHE A 108 13.40 3.39 4.94
N ILE A 109 12.60 2.37 5.20
CA ILE A 109 11.30 2.16 4.57
C ILE A 109 10.22 2.76 5.45
N ILE A 110 9.41 3.64 4.89
CA ILE A 110 8.37 4.40 5.58
C ILE A 110 7.01 3.99 5.01
N LEU A 111 6.13 3.50 5.87
CA LEU A 111 4.78 3.01 5.55
C LEU A 111 3.75 3.85 6.31
N PRO A 112 3.34 5.02 5.81
CA PRO A 112 2.35 5.84 6.49
C PRO A 112 0.95 5.23 6.42
N ASP A 113 0.13 5.53 7.42
CA ASP A 113 -1.31 5.46 7.31
C ASP A 113 -1.79 6.81 6.75
N GLY A 114 -2.56 6.83 5.67
CA GLY A 114 -3.09 8.06 5.08
C GLY A 114 -4.14 8.74 5.98
N ILE A 115 -4.45 10.01 5.71
CA ILE A 115 -5.60 10.69 6.33
C ILE A 115 -6.85 9.82 6.14
N GLY A 116 -7.65 9.66 7.17
CA GLY A 116 -8.86 8.84 7.12
C GLY A 116 -8.63 7.33 7.23
N HIS A 117 -7.39 6.87 7.47
CA HIS A 117 -7.02 5.45 7.45
C HIS A 117 -6.18 5.04 8.66
N GLY A 118 -6.25 3.77 8.99
CA GLY A 118 -5.42 3.14 10.01
C GLY A 118 -5.50 3.85 11.37
N LYS A 119 -4.33 4.26 11.90
CA LYS A 119 -4.21 5.01 13.15
C LYS A 119 -4.01 6.52 12.93
N SER A 120 -4.02 7.02 11.69
CA SER A 120 -4.03 8.45 11.39
C SER A 120 -5.39 9.08 11.72
N SER A 121 -5.45 10.42 11.82
CA SER A 121 -6.70 11.15 12.06
C SER A 121 -7.75 10.78 11.01
N LYS A 122 -8.97 10.49 11.48
CA LYS A 122 -10.07 10.00 10.65
C LYS A 122 -11.44 10.37 11.23
N PRO A 123 -12.52 10.34 10.45
CA PRO A 123 -13.87 10.67 10.88
C PRO A 123 -14.30 9.94 12.17
N SER A 124 -14.04 8.63 12.28
CA SER A 124 -14.42 7.81 13.43
C SER A 124 -13.69 8.16 14.74
N ASP A 125 -12.65 9.00 14.70
CA ASP A 125 -11.95 9.49 15.91
C ASP A 125 -12.77 10.54 16.72
N GLY A 126 -14.04 10.78 16.36
CA GLY A 126 -14.97 11.59 17.15
C GLY A 126 -15.53 12.84 16.42
N LEU A 127 -14.94 13.25 15.30
CA LEU A 127 -15.51 14.33 14.49
C LEU A 127 -16.65 13.85 13.58
N HIS A 128 -16.68 12.55 13.27
CA HIS A 128 -17.70 11.93 12.42
C HIS A 128 -17.86 12.69 11.09
N ALA A 129 -19.08 13.05 10.69
CA ALA A 129 -19.34 13.82 9.49
C ALA A 129 -18.88 15.29 9.53
N ARG A 130 -18.34 15.76 10.67
CA ARG A 130 -17.71 17.08 10.83
C ARG A 130 -16.18 17.03 10.61
N PHE A 131 -15.62 15.86 10.30
CA PHE A 131 -14.23 15.77 9.87
C PHE A 131 -14.05 16.56 8.57
N PRO A 132 -12.96 17.35 8.41
CA PRO A 132 -12.72 18.11 7.20
C PRO A 132 -12.75 17.24 5.94
N ARG A 133 -13.32 17.77 4.87
CA ARG A 133 -13.28 17.10 3.56
C ARG A 133 -11.84 17.14 3.02
N TYR A 134 -11.33 15.98 2.72
CA TYR A 134 -9.96 15.83 2.17
C TYR A 134 -9.99 15.12 0.82
N GLY A 135 -8.98 15.42 0.00
CA GLY A 135 -8.71 14.76 -1.26
C GLY A 135 -7.38 14.02 -1.27
N TYR A 136 -7.05 13.41 -2.40
CA TYR A 136 -5.75 12.76 -2.57
C TYR A 136 -4.60 13.76 -2.58
N VAL A 137 -4.83 14.99 -3.07
CA VAL A 137 -3.85 16.07 -3.00
C VAL A 137 -3.53 16.41 -1.54
N ASP A 138 -4.55 16.51 -0.67
CA ASP A 138 -4.34 16.72 0.77
C ASP A 138 -3.56 15.56 1.41
N MET A 139 -3.88 14.32 1.04
CA MET A 139 -3.18 13.14 1.57
C MET A 139 -1.70 13.15 1.18
N VAL A 140 -1.38 13.47 -0.07
CA VAL A 140 0.02 13.58 -0.55
C VAL A 140 0.75 14.74 0.11
N THR A 141 0.09 15.90 0.28
CA THR A 141 0.65 17.06 1.00
C THR A 141 0.96 16.71 2.46
N ALA A 142 0.04 16.04 3.14
CA ALA A 142 0.26 15.60 4.52
C ALA A 142 1.40 14.58 4.63
N GLN A 143 1.52 13.64 3.68
CA GLN A 143 2.66 12.70 3.62
C GLN A 143 3.99 13.45 3.43
N HIS A 144 4.03 14.45 2.54
CA HIS A 144 5.22 15.29 2.34
C HIS A 144 5.59 16.03 3.63
N ASP A 145 4.64 16.67 4.28
CA ASP A 145 4.89 17.42 5.51
C ASP A 145 5.30 16.50 6.67
N MET A 146 4.73 15.30 6.77
CA MET A 146 5.16 14.28 7.72
C MET A 146 6.64 13.91 7.50
N LEU A 147 7.06 13.73 6.26
CA LEU A 147 8.45 13.40 5.94
C LEU A 147 9.39 14.55 6.29
N VAL A 148 9.06 15.79 5.88
CA VAL A 148 9.95 16.95 6.03
C VAL A 148 9.99 17.44 7.47
N GLN A 149 8.82 17.66 8.09
CA GLN A 149 8.71 18.27 9.40
C GLN A 149 8.88 17.25 10.53
N GLY A 150 8.36 16.02 10.34
CA GLY A 150 8.37 14.98 11.37
C GLY A 150 9.61 14.10 11.35
N LEU A 151 10.01 13.62 10.18
CA LEU A 151 11.09 12.65 10.03
C LEU A 151 12.43 13.28 9.56
N GLY A 152 12.42 14.53 9.14
CA GLY A 152 13.60 15.21 8.58
C GLY A 152 14.06 14.61 7.25
N VAL A 153 13.16 13.95 6.51
CA VAL A 153 13.40 13.36 5.19
C VAL A 153 13.07 14.42 4.13
N LYS A 154 14.07 14.87 3.40
CA LYS A 154 13.94 15.90 2.36
C LYS A 154 14.17 15.35 0.95
N HIS A 155 14.37 14.07 0.82
CA HIS A 155 14.54 13.37 -0.46
C HIS A 155 14.23 11.87 -0.27
N LEU A 156 13.68 11.24 -1.30
CA LEU A 156 13.33 9.83 -1.31
C LEU A 156 14.11 9.10 -2.41
N ARG A 157 14.64 7.94 -2.09
CA ARG A 157 15.20 7.04 -3.08
C ARG A 157 14.12 6.47 -3.99
N LEU A 158 12.93 6.24 -3.45
CA LEU A 158 11.79 5.68 -4.16
C LEU A 158 10.49 6.13 -3.50
N VAL A 159 9.49 6.45 -4.31
CA VAL A 159 8.08 6.45 -3.92
C VAL A 159 7.39 5.34 -4.69
N MET A 160 6.74 4.42 -3.99
CA MET A 160 5.90 3.40 -4.60
C MET A 160 4.57 3.26 -3.86
N GLY A 161 3.59 2.75 -4.52
CA GLY A 161 2.29 2.55 -3.88
C GLY A 161 1.37 1.66 -4.70
N THR A 162 0.36 1.15 -4.02
CA THR A 162 -0.58 0.17 -4.57
C THR A 162 -1.98 0.75 -4.64
N SER A 163 -2.69 0.64 -5.77
CA SER A 163 -4.06 1.13 -5.94
C SER A 163 -4.15 2.64 -5.62
N MET A 164 -4.87 3.05 -4.57
CA MET A 164 -4.88 4.44 -4.08
C MET A 164 -3.44 4.97 -3.86
N GLY A 165 -2.58 4.20 -3.21
CA GLY A 165 -1.18 4.58 -3.03
C GLY A 165 -0.41 4.70 -4.34
N GLY A 166 -0.76 3.92 -5.36
CA GLY A 166 -0.26 4.09 -6.72
C GLY A 166 -0.74 5.40 -7.35
N MET A 167 -2.00 5.78 -7.12
CA MET A 167 -2.54 7.08 -7.54
C MET A 167 -1.79 8.22 -6.83
N HIS A 168 -1.52 8.09 -5.53
CA HIS A 168 -0.68 9.04 -4.81
C HIS A 168 0.75 9.10 -5.37
N THR A 169 1.33 7.97 -5.82
CA THR A 169 2.65 7.94 -6.44
C THR A 169 2.73 8.80 -7.71
N TRP A 170 1.68 8.81 -8.53
CA TRP A 170 1.57 9.73 -9.66
C TRP A 170 1.55 11.20 -9.21
N LEU A 171 0.72 11.53 -8.22
CA LEU A 171 0.64 12.88 -7.66
C LEU A 171 1.97 13.32 -7.01
N TRP A 172 2.69 12.41 -6.35
CA TRP A 172 4.04 12.69 -5.83
C TRP A 172 4.99 13.15 -6.93
N GLY A 173 5.01 12.45 -8.07
CA GLY A 173 5.84 12.81 -9.21
C GLY A 173 5.48 14.16 -9.81
N GLU A 174 4.20 14.53 -9.82
CA GLU A 174 3.71 15.79 -10.35
C GLU A 174 3.93 16.96 -9.39
N LEU A 175 3.57 16.78 -8.11
CA LEU A 175 3.59 17.87 -7.13
C LEU A 175 5.00 18.14 -6.60
N TYR A 176 5.84 17.12 -6.51
CA TYR A 176 7.18 17.21 -5.94
C TYR A 176 8.26 16.60 -6.87
N PRO A 177 8.37 17.02 -8.15
CA PRO A 177 9.15 16.32 -9.19
C PRO A 177 10.65 16.22 -8.92
N GLY A 178 11.18 16.95 -7.95
CA GLY A 178 12.60 16.90 -7.52
C GLY A 178 12.83 16.17 -6.20
N PHE A 179 11.79 15.59 -5.60
CA PHE A 179 11.87 15.04 -4.25
C PHE A 179 12.26 13.55 -4.22
N MET A 180 12.26 12.85 -5.36
CA MET A 180 12.57 11.42 -5.44
C MET A 180 13.43 11.06 -6.62
N ASP A 181 14.14 9.92 -6.50
CA ASP A 181 14.95 9.36 -7.58
C ASP A 181 14.15 8.40 -8.49
N ALA A 182 13.09 7.78 -7.99
CA ALA A 182 12.28 6.81 -8.73
C ALA A 182 10.82 6.78 -8.28
N LEU A 183 9.93 6.36 -9.18
CA LEU A 183 8.49 6.23 -8.97
C LEU A 183 7.99 4.86 -9.44
N MET A 184 7.18 4.17 -8.62
CA MET A 184 6.59 2.89 -8.99
C MET A 184 5.11 2.79 -8.59
N PRO A 185 4.18 3.36 -9.39
CA PRO A 185 2.75 3.20 -9.19
C PRO A 185 2.30 1.80 -9.64
N LEU A 186 1.54 1.07 -8.78
CA LEU A 186 0.99 -0.25 -9.06
C LEU A 186 -0.54 -0.23 -9.03
N ALA A 187 -1.16 -0.94 -9.97
CA ALA A 187 -2.59 -1.19 -10.07
C ALA A 187 -3.43 0.10 -10.08
N CYS A 188 -3.03 1.08 -10.88
CA CYS A 188 -3.74 2.34 -11.08
C CYS A 188 -3.43 2.95 -12.44
N VAL A 189 -4.22 3.93 -12.84
CA VAL A 189 -4.03 4.67 -14.11
C VAL A 189 -3.91 6.17 -13.82
N PRO A 190 -3.11 6.92 -14.62
CA PRO A 190 -2.81 8.33 -14.37
C PRO A 190 -3.84 9.27 -15.02
N THR A 191 -5.11 9.05 -14.74
CA THR A 191 -6.21 9.90 -15.20
C THR A 191 -7.29 9.99 -14.14
N GLN A 192 -8.18 10.95 -14.28
CA GLN A 192 -9.35 11.09 -13.41
C GLN A 192 -10.11 9.76 -13.31
N ILE A 193 -10.56 9.42 -12.12
CA ILE A 193 -11.38 8.23 -11.88
C ILE A 193 -12.75 8.41 -12.55
N SER A 194 -13.00 7.63 -13.58
CA SER A 194 -14.20 7.68 -14.40
C SER A 194 -14.78 6.29 -14.69
N GLY A 195 -15.81 6.21 -15.51
CA GLY A 195 -16.41 4.98 -15.96
C GLY A 195 -16.79 4.03 -14.82
N ARG A 196 -16.55 2.74 -15.00
CA ARG A 196 -16.88 1.69 -14.03
C ARG A 196 -16.19 1.90 -12.67
N ASN A 197 -14.94 2.42 -12.66
CA ASN A 197 -14.24 2.71 -11.41
C ASN A 197 -14.95 3.82 -10.58
N ARG A 198 -15.53 4.82 -11.23
CA ARG A 198 -16.36 5.81 -10.54
C ARG A 198 -17.72 5.25 -10.11
N VAL A 199 -18.33 4.41 -10.93
CA VAL A 199 -19.67 3.87 -10.68
C VAL A 199 -19.72 3.04 -9.39
N TRP A 200 -18.79 2.10 -9.20
CA TRP A 200 -18.82 1.27 -7.99
C TRP A 200 -18.56 2.09 -6.71
N ARG A 201 -17.70 3.11 -6.78
CA ARG A 201 -17.49 4.06 -5.67
C ARG A 201 -18.79 4.80 -5.35
N ARG A 202 -19.49 5.27 -6.38
CA ARG A 202 -20.74 5.98 -6.22
C ARG A 202 -21.85 5.10 -5.64
N ILE A 203 -21.93 3.83 -6.00
CA ILE A 203 -22.87 2.86 -5.42
C ILE A 203 -22.68 2.78 -3.89
N ILE A 204 -21.46 2.68 -3.41
CA ILE A 204 -21.17 2.61 -1.97
C ILE A 204 -21.52 3.95 -1.29
N ILE A 205 -21.09 5.06 -1.87
CA ILE A 205 -21.38 6.41 -1.36
C ILE A 205 -22.89 6.61 -1.20
N ASP A 206 -23.65 6.28 -2.23
CA ASP A 206 -25.12 6.44 -2.23
C ASP A 206 -25.79 5.44 -1.26
N ALA A 207 -25.30 4.22 -1.16
CA ALA A 207 -25.82 3.25 -0.19
C ALA A 207 -25.69 3.78 1.24
N ILE A 208 -24.52 4.29 1.63
CA ILE A 208 -24.31 4.84 2.98
C ILE A 208 -25.14 6.11 3.19
N ARG A 209 -25.11 7.07 2.25
CA ARG A 209 -25.79 8.37 2.41
C ARG A 209 -27.31 8.26 2.46
N ASN A 210 -27.89 7.28 1.75
CA ASN A 210 -29.32 7.05 1.71
C ASN A 210 -29.82 6.12 2.82
N ASP A 211 -28.93 5.53 3.62
CA ASP A 211 -29.31 4.69 4.76
C ASP A 211 -29.82 5.57 5.93
N PRO A 212 -31.10 5.44 6.34
CA PRO A 212 -31.61 6.18 7.49
C PRO A 212 -30.83 5.93 8.79
N ALA A 213 -30.20 4.74 8.93
CA ALA A 213 -29.41 4.39 10.10
C ALA A 213 -28.08 5.15 10.18
N TRP A 214 -27.56 5.66 9.06
CA TRP A 214 -26.35 6.49 9.01
C TRP A 214 -26.53 7.84 9.73
N LYS A 215 -27.76 8.37 9.82
CA LYS A 215 -28.10 9.60 10.59
C LYS A 215 -27.20 10.80 10.28
N ARG A 216 -26.83 10.98 9.01
CA ARG A 216 -25.89 12.03 8.55
C ARG A 216 -24.52 11.96 9.22
N GLY A 217 -24.07 10.73 9.55
CA GLY A 217 -22.79 10.46 10.18
C GLY A 217 -22.80 10.36 11.70
N GLU A 218 -23.94 10.59 12.34
CA GLU A 218 -24.10 10.57 13.81
C GLU A 218 -24.80 9.27 14.28
N TYR A 219 -24.29 8.10 13.85
CA TYR A 219 -24.82 6.80 14.25
C TYR A 219 -24.11 6.27 15.52
N LYS A 220 -24.75 5.33 16.20
CA LYS A 220 -24.17 4.61 17.35
C LYS A 220 -23.78 3.17 17.01
N LEU A 221 -24.48 2.60 16.04
CA LEU A 221 -24.22 1.28 15.48
C LEU A 221 -23.99 1.47 13.98
N GLU A 222 -23.08 0.73 13.41
CA GLU A 222 -22.79 0.81 11.98
C GLU A 222 -24.06 0.61 11.15
N PRO A 223 -24.30 1.47 10.15
CA PRO A 223 -25.47 1.35 9.29
C PRO A 223 -25.39 0.05 8.47
N PRO A 224 -26.52 -0.67 8.29
CA PRO A 224 -26.55 -1.90 7.50
C PRO A 224 -25.98 -1.76 6.09
N SER A 225 -26.08 -0.60 5.50
CA SER A 225 -25.54 -0.28 4.16
C SER A 225 -24.01 -0.40 4.07
N LEU A 226 -23.28 -0.40 5.20
CA LEU A 226 -21.83 -0.64 5.19
C LEU A 226 -21.47 -2.02 4.61
N ARG A 227 -22.39 -2.99 4.69
CA ARG A 227 -22.26 -4.30 4.04
C ARG A 227 -22.03 -4.15 2.52
N THR A 228 -22.74 -3.22 1.87
CA THR A 228 -22.59 -2.97 0.43
C THR A 228 -21.15 -2.57 0.06
N ALA A 229 -20.44 -1.86 0.94
CA ALA A 229 -19.04 -1.51 0.72
C ALA A 229 -18.16 -2.76 0.64
N ALA A 230 -18.31 -3.69 1.58
CA ALA A 230 -17.55 -4.94 1.60
C ALA A 230 -17.88 -5.81 0.38
N GLU A 231 -19.15 -5.95 0.02
CA GLU A 231 -19.62 -6.72 -1.14
C GLU A 231 -19.05 -6.16 -2.45
N MET A 232 -19.10 -4.84 -2.63
CA MET A 232 -18.56 -4.17 -3.83
C MET A 232 -17.03 -4.28 -3.92
N LEU A 233 -16.32 -4.15 -2.81
CA LEU A 233 -14.87 -4.36 -2.76
C LEU A 233 -14.51 -5.80 -3.13
N PHE A 234 -15.22 -6.77 -2.60
CA PHE A 234 -15.04 -8.18 -2.95
C PHE A 234 -15.26 -8.44 -4.44
N PHE A 235 -16.35 -7.93 -4.98
CA PHE A 235 -16.71 -8.10 -6.40
C PHE A 235 -15.69 -7.44 -7.32
N MET A 236 -15.32 -6.18 -7.06
CA MET A 236 -14.46 -5.40 -7.94
C MET A 236 -12.99 -5.82 -7.88
N SER A 237 -12.49 -6.27 -6.72
CA SER A 237 -11.08 -6.65 -6.57
C SER A 237 -10.78 -8.08 -6.99
N SER A 238 -11.80 -8.88 -7.29
CA SER A 238 -11.62 -10.29 -7.61
C SER A 238 -11.34 -10.56 -9.09
N ASN A 239 -10.73 -11.71 -9.36
CA ASN A 239 -10.53 -12.24 -10.70
C ASN A 239 -11.63 -13.28 -10.99
N PRO A 240 -12.42 -13.13 -12.07
CA PRO A 240 -13.53 -14.04 -12.40
C PRO A 240 -13.09 -15.48 -12.59
N VAL A 241 -11.93 -15.73 -13.21
CA VAL A 241 -11.43 -17.08 -13.48
C VAL A 241 -11.10 -17.79 -12.18
N LEU A 242 -10.40 -17.10 -11.26
CA LEU A 242 -10.08 -17.66 -9.94
C LEU A 242 -11.35 -17.87 -9.11
N ARG A 243 -12.30 -16.92 -9.19
CA ARG A 243 -13.58 -17.08 -8.49
C ARG A 243 -14.36 -18.31 -8.97
N ALA A 244 -14.36 -18.58 -10.27
CA ALA A 244 -14.98 -19.79 -10.79
C ALA A 244 -14.33 -21.10 -10.24
N GLN A 245 -13.02 -21.05 -9.98
CA GLN A 245 -12.29 -22.18 -9.38
C GLN A 245 -12.55 -22.31 -7.87
N ASP A 246 -12.47 -21.18 -7.13
CA ASP A 246 -12.63 -21.16 -5.68
C ASP A 246 -14.10 -21.34 -5.22
N MET A 247 -15.04 -20.97 -6.09
CA MET A 247 -16.49 -20.88 -5.87
C MET A 247 -17.27 -21.69 -6.92
N PRO A 248 -17.08 -23.02 -7.01
CA PRO A 248 -17.68 -23.84 -8.07
C PRO A 248 -19.17 -24.14 -7.85
N THR A 249 -19.73 -23.83 -6.67
CA THR A 249 -21.16 -24.03 -6.36
C THR A 249 -21.77 -22.76 -5.76
N LEU A 250 -23.10 -22.70 -5.75
CA LEU A 250 -23.86 -21.62 -5.14
C LEU A 250 -23.53 -21.50 -3.64
N GLU A 251 -23.60 -22.58 -2.90
CA GLU A 251 -23.36 -22.61 -1.45
C GLU A 251 -21.94 -22.16 -1.11
N ARG A 252 -20.95 -22.56 -1.93
CA ARG A 252 -19.56 -22.16 -1.73
C ARG A 252 -19.36 -20.69 -2.01
N SER A 253 -20.05 -20.15 -3.02
CA SER A 253 -20.02 -18.74 -3.38
C SER A 253 -20.57 -17.87 -2.25
N ASP A 254 -21.74 -18.23 -1.74
CA ASP A 254 -22.41 -17.52 -0.65
C ASP A 254 -21.56 -17.54 0.63
N ALA A 255 -21.05 -18.72 1.01
CA ALA A 255 -20.21 -18.86 2.20
C ALA A 255 -18.93 -18.01 2.15
N ILE A 256 -18.23 -17.99 1.01
CA ILE A 256 -17.01 -17.18 0.86
C ILE A 256 -17.31 -15.68 0.91
N LEU A 257 -18.39 -15.24 0.30
CA LEU A 257 -18.83 -13.84 0.36
C LEU A 257 -19.17 -13.45 1.80
N ASP A 258 -19.98 -14.26 2.49
CA ASP A 258 -20.38 -13.99 3.87
C ASP A 258 -19.18 -13.94 4.82
N ASP A 259 -18.24 -14.88 4.70
CA ASP A 259 -17.00 -14.89 5.47
C ASP A 259 -16.14 -13.63 5.22
N PHE A 260 -16.05 -13.20 3.97
CA PHE A 260 -15.33 -11.97 3.62
C PHE A 260 -16.01 -10.75 4.25
N VAL A 261 -17.31 -10.59 4.04
CA VAL A 261 -18.09 -9.47 4.60
C VAL A 261 -17.99 -9.45 6.12
N ALA A 262 -18.15 -10.58 6.79
CA ALA A 262 -18.05 -10.66 8.24
C ALA A 262 -16.66 -10.23 8.79
N ARG A 263 -15.59 -10.49 8.03
CA ARG A 263 -14.25 -10.00 8.40
C ARG A 263 -14.10 -8.51 8.22
N GLU A 264 -14.53 -7.97 7.07
CA GLU A 264 -14.40 -6.54 6.77
C GLU A 264 -15.21 -5.68 7.75
N LEU A 265 -16.42 -6.07 8.07
CA LEU A 265 -17.29 -5.33 8.98
C LEU A 265 -16.80 -5.28 10.44
N LYS A 266 -15.84 -6.12 10.85
CA LYS A 266 -15.29 -6.08 12.22
C LYS A 266 -14.56 -4.78 12.55
N SER A 267 -14.01 -4.11 11.54
CA SER A 267 -13.17 -2.92 11.73
C SER A 267 -13.54 -1.75 10.82
N ALA A 268 -14.53 -1.93 9.94
CA ALA A 268 -14.99 -0.87 9.07
C ALA A 268 -15.89 0.11 9.83
N ASP A 269 -15.77 1.39 9.50
CA ASP A 269 -16.64 2.48 9.93
C ASP A 269 -17.22 3.17 8.70
N ALA A 270 -18.53 3.44 8.71
CA ALA A 270 -19.22 3.95 7.52
C ALA A 270 -18.75 5.37 7.13
N ASN A 271 -18.41 6.22 8.09
CA ASN A 271 -17.86 7.54 7.79
C ASN A 271 -16.44 7.43 7.21
N ASP A 272 -15.59 6.58 7.76
CA ASP A 272 -14.23 6.39 7.26
C ASP A 272 -14.25 5.88 5.81
N VAL A 273 -15.11 4.89 5.51
CA VAL A 273 -15.31 4.36 4.14
C VAL A 273 -15.85 5.42 3.20
N LEU A 274 -16.87 6.18 3.63
CA LEU A 274 -17.46 7.23 2.84
C LEU A 274 -16.44 8.31 2.44
N TYR A 275 -15.68 8.80 3.42
CA TYR A 275 -14.65 9.82 3.21
C TYR A 275 -13.50 9.31 2.33
N ALA A 276 -13.04 8.06 2.54
CA ALA A 276 -11.98 7.46 1.71
C ALA A 276 -12.38 7.35 0.24
N LEU A 277 -13.66 7.03 -0.05
CA LEU A 277 -14.15 6.94 -1.42
C LEU A 277 -14.35 8.33 -2.04
N GLU A 278 -14.86 9.30 -1.27
CA GLU A 278 -15.04 10.68 -1.73
C GLU A 278 -13.71 11.40 -1.97
N ALA A 279 -12.68 11.12 -1.16
CA ALA A 279 -11.35 11.69 -1.29
C ALA A 279 -10.74 11.50 -2.69
N SER A 280 -11.15 10.45 -3.40
CA SER A 280 -10.69 10.19 -4.76
C SER A 280 -11.25 11.14 -5.83
N GLY A 281 -12.11 12.09 -5.44
CA GLY A 281 -12.80 12.98 -6.37
C GLY A 281 -11.91 14.04 -7.01
N ASP A 282 -10.79 14.38 -6.38
CA ASP A 282 -9.80 15.35 -6.87
C ASP A 282 -8.63 14.71 -7.63
N TYR A 283 -8.62 13.39 -7.75
CA TYR A 283 -7.53 12.69 -8.44
C TYR A 283 -7.60 12.89 -9.94
N ASP A 284 -6.67 13.66 -10.49
CA ASP A 284 -6.44 13.82 -11.92
C ASP A 284 -4.99 14.27 -12.19
N PRO A 285 -4.03 13.36 -12.27
CA PRO A 285 -2.64 13.71 -12.61
C PRO A 285 -2.43 13.99 -14.09
N GLY A 286 -3.45 13.73 -14.95
CA GLY A 286 -3.35 13.89 -16.39
C GLY A 286 -2.74 15.22 -16.83
N PRO A 287 -3.17 16.38 -16.29
CA PRO A 287 -2.63 17.69 -16.67
C PRO A 287 -1.15 17.90 -16.32
N GLY A 288 -0.56 17.08 -15.47
CA GLY A 288 0.81 17.28 -14.95
C GLY A 288 1.82 16.17 -15.27
N LEU A 289 1.46 15.18 -16.09
CA LEU A 289 2.33 14.01 -16.36
C LEU A 289 3.70 14.39 -16.93
N GLU A 290 3.79 15.42 -17.74
CA GLU A 290 5.04 15.93 -18.33
C GLU A 290 5.97 16.58 -17.31
N LYS A 291 5.49 16.94 -16.12
CA LYS A 291 6.30 17.50 -15.02
C LYS A 291 7.09 16.43 -14.28
N ILE A 292 6.70 15.16 -14.40
CA ILE A 292 7.36 14.04 -13.74
C ILE A 292 8.77 13.86 -14.31
N LYS A 293 9.79 14.01 -13.46
CA LYS A 293 11.21 13.98 -13.84
C LYS A 293 11.89 12.67 -13.53
N ALA A 294 11.46 12.03 -12.44
CA ALA A 294 12.06 10.78 -11.98
C ALA A 294 11.71 9.62 -12.93
N PRO A 295 12.62 8.68 -13.19
CA PRO A 295 12.30 7.41 -13.81
C PRO A 295 11.07 6.76 -13.17
N LEU A 296 10.13 6.31 -14.01
CA LEU A 296 8.85 5.78 -13.57
C LEU A 296 8.53 4.46 -14.25
N VAL A 297 8.23 3.44 -13.45
CA VAL A 297 7.71 2.15 -13.93
C VAL A 297 6.32 1.92 -13.34
N ALA A 298 5.30 2.04 -14.19
CA ALA A 298 3.92 1.77 -13.82
C ALA A 298 3.55 0.32 -14.12
N ILE A 299 3.01 -0.41 -13.13
CA ILE A 299 2.68 -1.83 -13.27
C ILE A 299 1.19 -2.05 -13.08
N ASN A 300 0.58 -2.78 -14.01
CA ASN A 300 -0.77 -3.29 -13.89
C ASN A 300 -0.83 -4.78 -14.29
N SER A 301 -1.92 -5.46 -13.94
CA SER A 301 -2.18 -6.86 -14.29
C SER A 301 -3.24 -6.96 -15.37
N ALA A 302 -3.09 -7.89 -16.30
CA ALA A 302 -4.02 -8.12 -17.40
C ALA A 302 -5.43 -8.54 -16.93
N ASP A 303 -5.53 -9.03 -15.71
CA ASP A 303 -6.77 -9.46 -15.06
C ASP A 303 -7.33 -8.46 -14.04
N ASP A 304 -6.80 -7.23 -13.99
CA ASP A 304 -7.32 -6.16 -13.11
C ASP A 304 -8.65 -5.60 -13.62
N LEU A 305 -9.74 -5.90 -12.92
CA LEU A 305 -11.07 -5.41 -13.28
C LEU A 305 -11.38 -3.98 -12.80
N ILE A 306 -10.55 -3.42 -11.92
CA ILE A 306 -10.67 -2.02 -11.50
C ILE A 306 -10.04 -1.11 -12.55
N ASN A 307 -8.88 -1.51 -13.08
CA ASN A 307 -8.15 -0.79 -14.12
C ASN A 307 -7.90 -1.71 -15.33
N PRO A 308 -8.97 -2.12 -16.04
CA PRO A 308 -8.82 -3.10 -17.12
C PRO A 308 -7.95 -2.53 -18.25
N PRO A 309 -6.93 -3.27 -18.69
CA PRO A 309 -5.96 -2.79 -19.67
C PRO A 309 -6.59 -2.53 -21.05
N GLU A 310 -7.71 -3.16 -21.37
CA GLU A 310 -8.45 -2.99 -22.62
C GLU A 310 -8.91 -1.53 -22.86
N ILE A 311 -9.00 -0.71 -21.80
CA ILE A 311 -9.29 0.72 -21.93
C ILE A 311 -8.12 1.50 -22.53
N GLY A 312 -6.89 0.94 -22.51
CA GLY A 312 -5.69 1.51 -23.13
C GLY A 312 -5.20 2.81 -22.46
N ILE A 313 -5.68 3.15 -21.25
CA ILE A 313 -5.33 4.42 -20.57
C ILE A 313 -3.86 4.43 -20.22
N LEU A 314 -3.38 3.40 -19.48
CA LEU A 314 -1.99 3.38 -19.01
C LEU A 314 -1.00 3.41 -20.20
N GLU A 315 -1.26 2.62 -21.24
CA GLU A 315 -0.42 2.55 -22.43
C GLU A 315 -0.36 3.88 -23.20
N ARG A 316 -1.46 4.63 -23.22
CA ARG A 316 -1.54 5.93 -23.87
C ARG A 316 -0.84 7.02 -23.05
N GLU A 317 -1.19 7.13 -21.77
CA GLU A 317 -0.77 8.24 -20.93
C GLU A 317 0.69 8.14 -20.47
N ILE A 318 1.25 6.92 -20.35
CA ILE A 318 2.66 6.74 -19.98
C ILE A 318 3.63 7.39 -20.95
N LYS A 319 3.24 7.52 -22.22
CA LYS A 319 4.03 8.17 -23.28
C LYS A 319 4.27 9.67 -23.02
N ARG A 320 3.49 10.27 -22.14
CA ARG A 320 3.60 11.67 -21.74
C ARG A 320 4.61 11.88 -20.60
N VAL A 321 5.02 10.80 -19.93
CA VAL A 321 6.06 10.85 -18.90
C VAL A 321 7.42 10.65 -19.58
N PRO A 322 8.36 11.64 -19.52
CA PRO A 322 9.60 11.58 -20.32
C PRO A 322 10.43 10.32 -20.10
N THR A 323 10.47 9.79 -18.89
CA THR A 323 11.21 8.58 -18.50
C THR A 323 10.27 7.49 -17.98
N GLY A 324 9.03 7.48 -18.49
CA GLY A 324 7.98 6.57 -18.07
C GLY A 324 7.98 5.26 -18.86
N ARG A 325 7.75 4.15 -18.16
CA ARG A 325 7.56 2.82 -18.74
C ARG A 325 6.35 2.15 -18.08
N ALA A 326 5.49 1.53 -18.89
CA ALA A 326 4.39 0.71 -18.41
C ALA A 326 4.71 -0.78 -18.56
N VAL A 327 4.31 -1.56 -17.57
CA VAL A 327 4.40 -3.02 -17.57
C VAL A 327 3.00 -3.59 -17.34
N LEU A 328 2.54 -4.40 -18.27
CA LEU A 328 1.33 -5.19 -18.12
C LEU A 328 1.73 -6.64 -17.81
N LEU A 329 1.48 -7.07 -16.59
CA LEU A 329 1.70 -8.44 -16.16
C LEU A 329 0.67 -9.36 -16.86
N PRO A 330 1.10 -10.40 -17.57
CA PRO A 330 0.18 -11.30 -18.24
C PRO A 330 -0.66 -12.07 -17.21
N PHE A 331 -1.88 -12.43 -17.61
CA PHE A 331 -2.70 -13.35 -16.81
C PHE A 331 -1.95 -14.68 -16.58
N SER A 332 -1.98 -15.16 -15.36
CA SER A 332 -1.35 -16.43 -14.96
C SER A 332 -2.00 -17.00 -13.70
N ASP A 333 -1.60 -18.21 -13.30
CA ASP A 333 -1.94 -18.83 -12.03
C ASP A 333 -1.40 -18.09 -10.79
N LYS A 334 -0.47 -17.16 -11.00
CA LYS A 334 0.12 -16.31 -9.95
C LYS A 334 -0.55 -14.96 -9.80
N THR A 335 -1.33 -14.51 -10.78
CA THR A 335 -2.06 -13.24 -10.70
C THR A 335 -3.38 -13.39 -9.95
N ARG A 336 -3.89 -12.30 -9.37
CA ARG A 336 -5.07 -12.25 -8.50
C ARG A 336 -5.93 -11.03 -8.82
N GLY A 337 -6.07 -10.68 -10.09
CA GLY A 337 -6.77 -9.47 -10.51
C GLY A 337 -6.13 -8.23 -9.91
N HIS A 338 -6.94 -7.31 -9.40
CA HIS A 338 -6.45 -6.13 -8.72
C HIS A 338 -5.50 -6.46 -7.57
N GLY A 339 -5.71 -7.55 -6.85
CA GLY A 339 -4.88 -8.00 -5.74
C GLY A 339 -3.43 -8.40 -6.10
N THR A 340 -3.11 -8.56 -7.39
CA THR A 340 -1.75 -8.90 -7.85
C THR A 340 -0.70 -7.91 -7.36
N HIS A 341 -1.05 -6.64 -7.18
CA HIS A 341 -0.15 -5.62 -6.66
C HIS A 341 0.41 -5.93 -5.26
N THR A 342 -0.27 -6.77 -4.46
CA THR A 342 0.19 -7.16 -3.12
C THR A 342 1.14 -8.35 -3.11
N LEU A 343 1.33 -9.02 -4.25
CA LEU A 343 2.16 -10.22 -4.43
C LEU A 343 3.50 -9.81 -5.06
N ALA A 344 4.42 -9.31 -4.24
CA ALA A 344 5.67 -8.71 -4.72
C ALA A 344 6.53 -9.67 -5.55
N ALA A 345 6.50 -10.96 -5.29
CA ALA A 345 7.21 -11.97 -6.06
C ALA A 345 6.87 -11.96 -7.57
N VAL A 346 5.67 -11.47 -7.94
CA VAL A 346 5.22 -11.45 -9.34
C VAL A 346 5.84 -10.30 -10.13
N TRP A 347 6.20 -9.20 -9.47
CA TRP A 347 6.64 -7.97 -10.14
C TRP A 347 7.95 -7.37 -9.62
N LYS A 348 8.57 -7.90 -8.55
CA LYS A 348 9.76 -7.30 -7.93
C LYS A 348 10.97 -7.15 -8.88
N GLN A 349 11.07 -7.94 -9.94
CA GLN A 349 12.14 -7.79 -10.94
C GLN A 349 12.12 -6.40 -11.60
N TYR A 350 10.95 -5.82 -11.84
CA TYR A 350 10.82 -4.47 -12.42
C TYR A 350 11.23 -3.38 -11.43
N LEU A 351 11.08 -3.64 -10.13
CA LEU A 351 11.64 -2.76 -9.09
C LEU A 351 13.16 -2.79 -9.09
N VAL A 352 13.77 -3.98 -9.23
CA VAL A 352 15.24 -4.12 -9.33
C VAL A 352 15.77 -3.35 -10.54
N GLU A 353 15.13 -3.50 -11.70
CA GLU A 353 15.47 -2.75 -12.91
C GLU A 353 15.37 -1.23 -12.65
N LEU A 354 14.24 -0.75 -12.13
CA LEU A 354 14.03 0.68 -11.84
C LEU A 354 15.06 1.25 -10.87
N LEU A 355 15.39 0.51 -9.81
CA LEU A 355 16.42 0.92 -8.86
C LEU A 355 17.81 0.99 -9.49
N SER A 356 18.13 0.07 -10.41
CA SER A 356 19.39 0.11 -11.16
C SER A 356 19.45 1.28 -12.14
N GLU A 357 18.39 1.52 -12.91
CA GLU A 357 18.29 2.60 -13.89
C GLU A 357 18.31 4.00 -13.26
N SER A 358 17.81 4.13 -12.03
CA SER A 358 17.76 5.39 -11.27
C SER A 358 18.89 5.54 -10.25
N ALA A 359 19.93 4.68 -10.29
CA ALA A 359 21.12 4.86 -9.47
C ALA A 359 21.88 6.13 -9.89
N ARG A 360 22.23 6.97 -8.89
CA ARG A 360 23.03 8.20 -9.09
C ARG A 360 24.46 7.96 -8.68
#